data_88b67f84d2a1c7300f24037b809781f2
#
_entry.id   88b67f84d2a1c7300f24037b809781f2
#
_cell.length_a   1.000
_cell.length_b   1.000
_cell.length_c   1.000
_cell.angle_alpha   90.00
_cell.angle_beta   90.00
_cell.angle_gamma   90.00
#
_symmetry.space_group_name_H-M   'P 1'
#
loop_
_entity.id
_entity.type
_entity.pdbx_description
1 polymer ?
#
loop_
_entity_poly.entity_id
_entity_poly.type
_entity_poly.pdbx_seq_one_letter_code
_entity_poly.pdbx_strand_id
1 'polypeptide(L)'
;MPSSPENKGFGQGDPALARWAEDVFRPEDTVLREIRERSIREGLPAIAVGRFDGLHLEVIARAIGALKAVEIGTLGGYSGVCLLRGMGVHGVLHTFEYSEKHARVASDSFHKAGVGARAHIHVGAALQMLPEVEAEAPFDLVFIDADKVSYPAYLAWTAEHLREGGVVLADNAFGFGQVHLPGGDENRAGLRKFNEQLARGGRFRATMLPTAEGLAMGVKIR
;
A
#
# COMPACT_ATOMS: atom_id res chain seq x y z
N MET A 1 6.77 7.51 19.05
CA MET A 1 7.97 6.73 18.70
C MET A 1 7.66 6.00 17.42
N PRO A 2 8.49 6.02 16.38
CA PRO A 2 8.24 5.17 15.22
C PRO A 2 8.23 3.71 15.71
N SER A 3 7.22 2.96 15.32
CA SER A 3 7.14 1.53 15.62
C SER A 3 8.35 0.84 15.00
N SER A 4 9.09 0.07 15.79
CA SER A 4 10.14 -0.76 15.23
C SER A 4 9.51 -1.78 14.26
N PRO A 5 10.25 -2.27 13.23
CA PRO A 5 9.75 -3.29 12.31
C PRO A 5 9.20 -4.53 13.02
N GLU A 6 9.66 -4.79 14.22
CA GLU A 6 9.22 -5.90 15.08
C GLU A 6 7.80 -5.71 15.66
N ASN A 7 7.30 -4.47 15.71
CA ASN A 7 5.98 -4.14 16.26
C ASN A 7 4.85 -4.03 15.22
N LYS A 8 5.15 -4.22 13.93
CA LYS A 8 4.12 -4.28 12.87
C LYS A 8 3.50 -5.68 12.80
N GLY A 9 2.95 -6.14 13.93
CA GLY A 9 2.29 -7.44 14.04
C GLY A 9 0.83 -7.42 13.56
N PHE A 10 0.11 -8.46 13.93
CA PHE A 10 -1.28 -8.73 13.51
C PHE A 10 -2.32 -7.69 13.99
N GLY A 11 -1.92 -6.60 14.65
CA GLY A 11 -2.83 -5.57 15.15
C GLY A 11 -3.57 -5.93 16.44
N GLN A 12 -3.35 -7.13 16.99
CA GLN A 12 -3.89 -7.57 18.29
C GLN A 12 -2.86 -7.32 19.39
N GLY A 13 -3.34 -6.85 20.55
CA GLY A 13 -2.46 -6.54 21.69
C GLY A 13 -1.82 -7.76 22.36
N ASP A 14 -2.22 -8.99 22.00
CA ASP A 14 -1.65 -10.22 22.53
C ASP A 14 -0.53 -10.76 21.62
N PRO A 15 0.75 -10.71 22.07
CA PRO A 15 1.87 -11.21 21.28
C PRO A 15 1.81 -12.73 21.00
N ALA A 16 1.12 -13.52 21.85
CA ALA A 16 0.98 -14.94 21.62
C ALA A 16 0.02 -15.23 20.47
N LEU A 17 -1.09 -14.49 20.39
CA LEU A 17 -2.02 -14.55 19.27
C LEU A 17 -1.35 -14.11 17.96
N ALA A 18 -0.57 -13.04 18.02
CA ALA A 18 0.15 -12.55 16.84
C ALA A 18 1.14 -13.62 16.30
N ARG A 19 1.93 -14.23 17.17
CA ARG A 19 2.85 -15.33 16.79
C ARG A 19 2.11 -16.53 16.22
N TRP A 20 1.01 -16.93 16.84
CA TRP A 20 0.19 -18.03 16.35
C TRP A 20 -0.36 -17.74 14.95
N ALA A 21 -0.88 -16.53 14.73
CA ALA A 21 -1.39 -16.11 13.43
C ALA A 21 -0.29 -16.09 12.36
N GLU A 22 0.91 -15.58 12.68
CA GLU A 22 2.06 -15.60 11.78
C GLU A 22 2.51 -17.03 11.42
N ASP A 23 2.50 -17.95 12.39
CA ASP A 23 2.85 -19.36 12.16
C ASP A 23 1.83 -20.07 11.25
N VAL A 24 0.53 -19.83 11.49
CA VAL A 24 -0.55 -20.48 10.74
C VAL A 24 -0.69 -19.91 9.33
N PHE A 25 -0.73 -18.59 9.18
CA PHE A 25 -1.00 -17.93 7.89
C PHE A 25 0.26 -17.67 7.07
N ARG A 26 1.45 -17.72 7.68
CA ARG A 26 2.75 -17.51 7.02
C ARG A 26 2.76 -16.31 6.08
N PRO A 27 2.48 -15.10 6.57
CA PRO A 27 2.27 -13.93 5.73
C PRO A 27 3.52 -13.47 4.99
N GLU A 28 4.70 -14.01 5.32
CA GLU A 28 5.97 -13.66 4.69
C GLU A 28 6.77 -14.93 4.35
N ASP A 29 7.01 -15.16 3.08
CA ASP A 29 7.90 -16.21 2.60
C ASP A 29 9.37 -15.76 2.54
N THR A 30 10.25 -16.63 2.05
CA THR A 30 11.69 -16.33 1.93
C THR A 30 11.98 -15.17 0.98
N VAL A 31 11.22 -15.03 -0.10
CA VAL A 31 11.40 -13.95 -1.09
C VAL A 31 11.02 -12.60 -0.47
N LEU A 32 9.86 -12.51 0.17
CA LEU A 32 9.43 -11.27 0.83
C LEU A 32 10.37 -10.88 1.97
N ARG A 33 10.84 -11.84 2.75
CA ARG A 33 11.84 -11.60 3.80
C ARG A 33 13.13 -11.05 3.22
N GLU A 34 13.64 -11.65 2.15
CA GLU A 34 14.86 -11.17 1.48
C GLU A 34 14.70 -9.74 0.95
N ILE A 35 13.52 -9.39 0.41
CA ILE A 35 13.23 -8.02 -0.04
C ILE A 35 13.32 -7.04 1.13
N ARG A 36 12.72 -7.35 2.27
CA ARG A 36 12.78 -6.53 3.49
C ARG A 36 14.21 -6.36 4.00
N GLU A 37 14.93 -7.45 4.17
CA GLU A 37 16.32 -7.44 4.64
C GLU A 37 17.25 -6.72 3.67
N ARG A 38 17.06 -6.93 2.37
CA ARG A 38 17.84 -6.25 1.34
C ARG A 38 17.60 -4.74 1.35
N SER A 39 16.36 -4.30 1.47
CA SER A 39 16.04 -2.88 1.57
C SER A 39 16.82 -2.21 2.70
N ILE A 40 16.93 -2.87 3.87
CA ILE A 40 17.71 -2.38 5.00
C ILE A 40 19.21 -2.38 4.67
N ARG A 41 19.75 -3.47 4.09
CA ARG A 41 21.18 -3.55 3.70
C ARG A 41 21.58 -2.48 2.68
N GLU A 42 20.68 -2.14 1.76
CA GLU A 42 20.88 -1.06 0.77
C GLU A 42 20.66 0.35 1.38
N GLY A 43 20.37 0.43 2.68
CA GLY A 43 20.20 1.70 3.41
C GLY A 43 18.88 2.42 3.08
N LEU A 44 17.83 1.69 2.72
CA LEU A 44 16.48 2.22 2.68
C LEU A 44 15.90 2.28 4.11
N PRO A 45 14.97 3.19 4.40
CA PRO A 45 14.32 3.22 5.70
C PRO A 45 13.52 1.94 5.96
N ALA A 46 13.55 1.45 7.21
CA ALA A 46 12.85 0.23 7.62
C ALA A 46 11.34 0.49 7.86
N ILE A 47 10.65 0.97 6.84
CA ILE A 47 9.23 1.39 6.89
C ILE A 47 8.32 0.58 5.95
N ALA A 48 8.81 -0.52 5.37
CA ALA A 48 7.96 -1.40 4.56
C ALA A 48 6.71 -1.83 5.34
N VAL A 49 5.60 -2.02 4.65
CA VAL A 49 4.32 -2.46 5.23
C VAL A 49 4.47 -3.70 6.10
N GLY A 50 3.58 -3.87 7.06
CA GLY A 50 3.54 -5.06 7.91
C GLY A 50 3.34 -6.34 7.09
N ARG A 51 3.73 -7.50 7.67
CA ARG A 51 3.61 -8.79 6.99
C ARG A 51 2.15 -9.12 6.64
N PHE A 52 1.25 -8.88 7.59
CA PHE A 52 -0.18 -9.08 7.36
C PHE A 52 -0.78 -8.01 6.44
N ASP A 53 -0.26 -6.78 6.45
CA ASP A 53 -0.70 -5.76 5.48
C ASP A 53 -0.36 -6.22 4.06
N GLY A 54 0.87 -6.72 3.84
CA GLY A 54 1.25 -7.34 2.57
C GLY A 54 0.35 -8.51 2.16
N LEU A 55 0.01 -9.40 3.10
CA LEU A 55 -0.93 -10.50 2.85
C LEU A 55 -2.34 -10.01 2.54
N HIS A 56 -2.83 -8.95 3.21
CA HIS A 56 -4.10 -8.31 2.88
C HIS A 56 -4.10 -7.75 1.45
N LEU A 57 -3.02 -7.07 1.02
CA LEU A 57 -2.88 -6.58 -0.34
C LEU A 57 -2.99 -7.72 -1.36
N GLU A 58 -2.27 -8.83 -1.14
CA GLU A 58 -2.31 -10.00 -2.01
C GLU A 58 -3.72 -10.62 -2.07
N VAL A 59 -4.33 -10.87 -0.91
CA VAL A 59 -5.65 -11.53 -0.84
C VAL A 59 -6.74 -10.65 -1.44
N ILE A 60 -6.72 -9.33 -1.18
CA ILE A 60 -7.72 -8.39 -1.72
C ILE A 60 -7.57 -8.27 -3.24
N ALA A 61 -6.33 -8.11 -3.76
CA ALA A 61 -6.08 -8.06 -5.19
C ALA A 61 -6.62 -9.32 -5.90
N ARG A 62 -6.41 -10.50 -5.30
CA ARG A 62 -6.93 -11.77 -5.79
C ARG A 62 -8.45 -11.85 -5.74
N ALA A 63 -9.05 -11.45 -4.62
CA ALA A 63 -10.51 -11.53 -4.39
C ALA A 63 -11.31 -10.70 -5.39
N ILE A 64 -10.77 -9.53 -5.81
CA ILE A 64 -11.42 -8.68 -6.81
C ILE A 64 -11.03 -9.00 -8.26
N GLY A 65 -10.13 -9.98 -8.46
CA GLY A 65 -9.60 -10.34 -9.78
C GLY A 65 -8.83 -9.20 -10.45
N ALA A 66 -8.05 -8.42 -9.67
CA ALA A 66 -7.37 -7.25 -10.18
C ALA A 66 -6.40 -7.59 -11.32
N LEU A 67 -6.45 -6.82 -12.41
CA LEU A 67 -5.56 -6.89 -13.55
C LEU A 67 -4.79 -5.59 -13.79
N LYS A 68 -5.32 -4.45 -13.36
CA LYS A 68 -4.65 -3.15 -13.45
C LYS A 68 -4.62 -2.49 -12.08
N ALA A 69 -3.43 -2.28 -11.56
CA ALA A 69 -3.25 -1.64 -10.26
C ALA A 69 -2.27 -0.47 -10.31
N VAL A 70 -2.49 0.47 -9.40
CA VAL A 70 -1.58 1.58 -9.14
C VAL A 70 -1.12 1.50 -7.69
N GLU A 71 0.18 1.70 -7.45
CA GLU A 71 0.78 1.84 -6.14
C GLU A 71 1.46 3.20 -6.03
N ILE A 72 1.17 3.94 -4.99
CA ILE A 72 1.76 5.25 -4.71
C ILE A 72 2.67 5.12 -3.48
N GLY A 73 3.99 5.05 -3.74
CA GLY A 73 5.02 4.71 -2.77
C GLY A 73 5.50 3.27 -2.93
N THR A 74 6.69 3.09 -3.54
CA THR A 74 7.26 1.76 -3.87
C THR A 74 8.24 1.27 -2.83
N LEU A 75 9.07 2.18 -2.29
CA LEU A 75 10.20 1.87 -1.43
C LEU A 75 11.10 0.77 -2.04
N GLY A 76 11.24 -0.39 -1.37
CA GLY A 76 11.98 -1.56 -1.85
C GLY A 76 11.17 -2.60 -2.61
N GLY A 77 9.89 -2.32 -2.92
CA GLY A 77 9.02 -3.17 -3.74
C GLY A 77 8.28 -4.28 -3.00
N TYR A 78 8.26 -4.28 -1.66
CA TYR A 78 7.61 -5.33 -0.87
C TYR A 78 6.10 -5.42 -1.14
N SER A 79 5.37 -4.33 -0.98
CA SER A 79 3.93 -4.21 -1.23
C SER A 79 3.58 -4.48 -2.70
N GLY A 80 4.38 -3.95 -3.63
CA GLY A 80 4.21 -4.20 -5.07
C GLY A 80 4.32 -5.68 -5.43
N VAL A 81 5.24 -6.44 -4.81
CA VAL A 81 5.31 -7.90 -4.98
C VAL A 81 4.07 -8.58 -4.45
N CYS A 82 3.57 -8.18 -3.27
CA CYS A 82 2.34 -8.72 -2.70
C CYS A 82 1.13 -8.47 -3.63
N LEU A 83 0.97 -7.25 -4.14
CA LEU A 83 -0.07 -6.90 -5.11
C LEU A 83 0.02 -7.78 -6.36
N LEU A 84 1.19 -7.85 -7.00
CA LEU A 84 1.40 -8.63 -8.23
C LEU A 84 1.20 -10.14 -8.06
N ARG A 85 1.43 -10.68 -6.87
CA ARG A 85 1.12 -12.09 -6.53
C ARG A 85 -0.39 -12.34 -6.40
N GLY A 86 -1.11 -11.36 -5.86
CA GLY A 86 -2.56 -11.40 -5.78
C GLY A 86 -3.25 -11.24 -7.13
N MET A 87 -2.70 -10.40 -7.98
CA MET A 87 -3.22 -10.15 -9.33
C MET A 87 -3.08 -11.38 -10.23
N GLY A 88 -3.94 -11.48 -11.24
CA GLY A 88 -3.84 -12.53 -12.28
C GLY A 88 -2.50 -12.46 -13.03
N VAL A 89 -2.16 -13.55 -13.75
CA VAL A 89 -0.88 -13.68 -14.48
C VAL A 89 -0.63 -12.59 -15.53
N HIS A 90 -1.69 -11.94 -16.00
CA HIS A 90 -1.63 -10.81 -16.92
C HIS A 90 -1.79 -9.46 -16.21
N GLY A 91 -1.84 -9.47 -14.87
CA GLY A 91 -1.97 -8.25 -14.08
C GLY A 91 -0.74 -7.36 -14.18
N VAL A 92 -0.95 -6.07 -14.32
CA VAL A 92 0.07 -5.03 -14.45
C VAL A 92 -0.04 -4.05 -13.30
N LEU A 93 1.11 -3.69 -12.71
CA LEU A 93 1.24 -2.72 -11.64
C LEU A 93 2.03 -1.51 -12.15
N HIS A 94 1.45 -0.31 -12.04
CA HIS A 94 2.17 0.95 -12.12
C HIS A 94 2.49 1.41 -10.70
N THR A 95 3.77 1.57 -10.38
CA THR A 95 4.21 1.98 -9.04
C THR A 95 5.06 3.23 -9.11
N PHE A 96 4.81 4.16 -8.18
CA PHE A 96 5.40 5.50 -8.19
C PHE A 96 6.37 5.66 -7.02
N GLU A 97 7.62 6.05 -7.31
CA GLU A 97 8.68 6.20 -6.33
C GLU A 97 9.44 7.51 -6.56
N TYR A 98 9.59 8.29 -5.50
CA TYR A 98 10.28 9.58 -5.60
C TYR A 98 11.81 9.42 -5.72
N SER A 99 12.39 8.41 -5.07
CA SER A 99 13.83 8.18 -4.99
C SER A 99 14.32 7.21 -6.07
N GLU A 100 15.20 7.64 -6.95
CA GLU A 100 15.87 6.75 -7.91
C GLU A 100 16.59 5.57 -7.24
N LYS A 101 17.16 5.77 -6.05
CA LYS A 101 17.80 4.71 -5.27
C LYS A 101 16.80 3.63 -4.87
N HIS A 102 15.64 4.03 -4.34
CA HIS A 102 14.57 3.10 -3.94
C HIS A 102 14.02 2.37 -5.16
N ALA A 103 13.77 3.09 -6.25
CA ALA A 103 13.29 2.51 -7.51
C ALA A 103 14.23 1.41 -8.06
N ARG A 104 15.55 1.61 -7.99
CA ARG A 104 16.53 0.57 -8.38
C ARG A 104 16.40 -0.67 -7.49
N VAL A 105 16.33 -0.49 -6.17
CA VAL A 105 16.17 -1.62 -5.23
C VAL A 105 14.85 -2.34 -5.47
N ALA A 106 13.76 -1.63 -5.73
CA ALA A 106 12.46 -2.19 -6.06
C ALA A 106 12.49 -2.99 -7.38
N SER A 107 13.12 -2.43 -8.42
CA SER A 107 13.28 -3.13 -9.71
C SER A 107 13.95 -4.50 -9.54
N ASP A 108 15.05 -4.55 -8.79
CA ASP A 108 15.72 -5.81 -8.49
C ASP A 108 14.87 -6.76 -7.65
N SER A 109 14.05 -6.22 -6.72
CA SER A 109 13.11 -7.01 -5.92
C SER A 109 12.03 -7.65 -6.79
N PHE A 110 11.45 -6.89 -7.72
CA PHE A 110 10.46 -7.40 -8.67
C PHE A 110 11.05 -8.48 -9.59
N HIS A 111 12.27 -8.30 -10.07
CA HIS A 111 12.94 -9.31 -10.87
C HIS A 111 13.19 -10.61 -10.10
N LYS A 112 13.73 -10.52 -8.88
CA LYS A 112 13.97 -11.68 -7.99
C LYS A 112 12.68 -12.40 -7.60
N ALA A 113 11.59 -11.66 -7.41
CA ALA A 113 10.27 -12.23 -7.17
C ALA A 113 9.60 -12.85 -8.40
N GLY A 114 10.21 -12.74 -9.59
CA GLY A 114 9.66 -13.26 -10.85
C GLY A 114 8.48 -12.47 -11.41
N VAL A 115 8.29 -11.21 -10.95
CA VAL A 115 7.17 -10.35 -11.36
C VAL A 115 7.62 -9.09 -12.13
N GLY A 116 8.92 -8.95 -12.38
CA GLY A 116 9.51 -7.73 -12.96
C GLY A 116 8.92 -7.31 -14.31
N ALA A 117 8.51 -8.26 -15.16
CA ALA A 117 7.88 -7.95 -16.45
C ALA A 117 6.48 -7.31 -16.34
N ARG A 118 5.89 -7.32 -15.13
CA ARG A 118 4.53 -6.80 -14.85
C ARG A 118 4.53 -5.57 -13.96
N ALA A 119 5.71 -5.09 -13.53
CA ALA A 119 5.89 -3.92 -12.69
C ALA A 119 6.50 -2.78 -13.51
N HIS A 120 5.79 -1.67 -13.61
CA HIS A 120 6.26 -0.43 -14.24
C HIS A 120 6.52 0.61 -13.16
N ILE A 121 7.80 0.95 -12.96
CA ILE A 121 8.22 1.92 -11.95
C ILE A 121 8.34 3.30 -12.59
N HIS A 122 7.58 4.27 -12.06
CA HIS A 122 7.62 5.68 -12.44
C HIS A 122 8.40 6.44 -11.38
N VAL A 123 9.52 7.07 -11.78
CA VAL A 123 10.40 7.77 -10.84
C VAL A 123 10.09 9.26 -10.85
N GLY A 124 9.66 9.79 -9.69
CA GLY A 124 9.32 11.19 -9.52
C GLY A 124 8.22 11.41 -8.47
N ALA A 125 7.82 12.66 -8.30
CA ALA A 125 6.70 13.00 -7.41
C ALA A 125 5.39 12.43 -7.99
N ALA A 126 4.70 11.58 -7.23
CA ALA A 126 3.57 10.81 -7.74
C ALA A 126 2.47 11.69 -8.35
N LEU A 127 2.10 12.83 -7.73
CA LEU A 127 1.10 13.76 -8.30
C LEU A 127 1.50 14.36 -9.66
N GLN A 128 2.78 14.38 -9.98
CA GLN A 128 3.26 14.86 -11.28
C GLN A 128 3.31 13.74 -12.33
N MET A 129 3.50 12.49 -11.87
CA MET A 129 3.68 11.32 -12.75
C MET A 129 2.36 10.56 -13.00
N LEU A 130 1.39 10.64 -12.10
CA LEU A 130 0.08 9.97 -12.24
C LEU A 130 -0.62 10.26 -13.58
N PRO A 131 -0.55 11.48 -14.17
CA PRO A 131 -1.12 11.74 -15.51
C PRO A 131 -0.57 10.85 -16.62
N GLU A 132 0.64 10.30 -16.48
CA GLU A 132 1.25 9.46 -17.52
C GLU A 132 0.51 8.12 -17.72
N VAL A 133 -0.23 7.67 -16.68
CA VAL A 133 -0.95 6.38 -16.71
C VAL A 133 -2.47 6.53 -16.82
N GLU A 134 -2.99 7.75 -16.91
CA GLU A 134 -4.45 7.99 -16.99
C GLU A 134 -5.11 7.35 -18.21
N ALA A 135 -4.38 7.25 -19.32
CA ALA A 135 -4.88 6.59 -20.54
C ALA A 135 -5.13 5.08 -20.36
N GLU A 136 -4.57 4.47 -19.31
CA GLU A 136 -4.76 3.05 -19.00
C GLU A 136 -5.94 2.80 -18.05
N ALA A 137 -6.55 3.87 -17.52
CA ALA A 137 -7.75 3.75 -16.67
C ALA A 137 -8.92 3.10 -17.47
N PRO A 138 -9.89 2.48 -16.79
CA PRO A 138 -10.00 2.41 -15.35
C PRO A 138 -9.11 1.33 -14.72
N PHE A 139 -8.66 1.59 -13.49
CA PHE A 139 -7.89 0.66 -12.66
C PHE A 139 -8.81 -0.18 -11.77
N ASP A 140 -8.34 -1.36 -11.36
CA ASP A 140 -9.06 -2.26 -10.45
C ASP A 140 -8.74 -1.99 -8.99
N LEU A 141 -7.47 -1.61 -8.71
CA LEU A 141 -6.96 -1.39 -7.38
C LEU A 141 -5.98 -0.22 -7.36
N VAL A 142 -6.08 0.62 -6.32
CA VAL A 142 -5.08 1.65 -6.01
C VAL A 142 -4.63 1.45 -4.56
N PHE A 143 -3.30 1.36 -4.34
CA PHE A 143 -2.70 1.33 -3.01
C PHE A 143 -1.90 2.60 -2.77
N ILE A 144 -2.11 3.23 -1.61
CA ILE A 144 -1.50 4.52 -1.23
C ILE A 144 -0.66 4.33 0.02
N ASP A 145 0.67 4.49 -0.09
CA ASP A 145 1.61 4.51 1.03
C ASP A 145 2.79 5.45 0.75
N ALA A 146 2.51 6.73 0.60
CA ALA A 146 3.48 7.79 0.33
C ALA A 146 3.42 8.90 1.38
N ASP A 147 3.73 10.15 1.00
CA ASP A 147 3.62 11.32 1.86
C ASP A 147 2.17 11.57 2.29
N LYS A 148 1.96 11.71 3.58
CA LYS A 148 0.61 11.71 4.19
C LYS A 148 -0.15 13.01 3.93
N VAL A 149 0.57 14.10 3.66
CA VAL A 149 -0.02 15.40 3.29
C VAL A 149 -0.81 15.28 1.99
N SER A 150 -0.31 14.51 1.04
CA SER A 150 -0.91 14.36 -0.30
C SER A 150 -2.02 13.29 -0.39
N TYR A 151 -2.31 12.54 0.68
CA TYR A 151 -3.34 11.48 0.67
C TYR A 151 -4.71 11.95 0.15
N PRO A 152 -5.22 13.14 0.52
CA PRO A 152 -6.47 13.64 -0.04
C PRO A 152 -6.44 13.85 -1.56
N ALA A 153 -5.29 14.28 -2.10
CA ALA A 153 -5.12 14.45 -3.54
C ALA A 153 -5.01 13.11 -4.27
N TYR A 154 -4.30 12.14 -3.69
CA TYR A 154 -4.27 10.77 -4.20
C TYR A 154 -5.65 10.13 -4.24
N LEU A 155 -6.48 10.34 -3.18
CA LEU A 155 -7.85 9.85 -3.16
C LEU A 155 -8.72 10.51 -4.24
N ALA A 156 -8.55 11.81 -4.47
CA ALA A 156 -9.28 12.52 -5.51
C ALA A 156 -8.96 11.94 -6.90
N TRP A 157 -7.67 11.75 -7.22
CA TRP A 157 -7.24 11.10 -8.45
C TRP A 157 -7.79 9.66 -8.56
N THR A 158 -7.71 8.88 -7.48
CA THR A 158 -8.23 7.50 -7.43
C THR A 158 -9.73 7.46 -7.72
N ALA A 159 -10.49 8.40 -7.19
CA ALA A 159 -11.94 8.45 -7.39
C ALA A 159 -12.33 8.66 -8.88
N GLU A 160 -11.50 9.32 -9.66
CA GLU A 160 -11.73 9.51 -11.10
C GLU A 160 -11.29 8.29 -11.93
N HIS A 161 -10.18 7.63 -11.55
CA HIS A 161 -9.52 6.64 -12.39
C HIS A 161 -9.74 5.17 -11.97
N LEU A 162 -10.36 4.93 -10.80
CA LEU A 162 -10.75 3.59 -10.36
C LEU A 162 -12.10 3.20 -10.99
N ARG A 163 -12.30 1.94 -11.41
CA ARG A 163 -13.61 1.47 -11.86
C ARG A 163 -14.63 1.37 -10.72
N GLU A 164 -15.89 1.33 -11.03
CA GLU A 164 -16.92 0.91 -10.07
C GLU A 164 -16.64 -0.52 -9.58
N GLY A 165 -16.82 -0.76 -8.28
CA GLY A 165 -16.43 -2.01 -7.62
C GLY A 165 -14.92 -2.19 -7.46
N GLY A 166 -14.09 -1.27 -7.96
CA GLY A 166 -12.66 -1.23 -7.71
C GLY A 166 -12.33 -0.82 -6.27
N VAL A 167 -11.12 -1.14 -5.82
CA VAL A 167 -10.72 -0.98 -4.42
C VAL A 167 -9.58 0.01 -4.27
N VAL A 168 -9.73 0.96 -3.35
CA VAL A 168 -8.62 1.76 -2.83
C VAL A 168 -8.22 1.23 -1.46
N LEU A 169 -6.91 1.10 -1.25
CA LEU A 169 -6.27 0.75 0.02
C LEU A 169 -5.29 1.85 0.41
N ALA A 170 -5.18 2.18 1.70
CA ALA A 170 -4.20 3.16 2.16
C ALA A 170 -3.64 2.75 3.52
N ASP A 171 -2.30 2.73 3.61
CA ASP A 171 -1.60 2.40 4.86
C ASP A 171 -1.57 3.59 5.83
N ASN A 172 -1.23 3.30 7.08
CA ASN A 172 -1.10 4.25 8.19
C ASN A 172 -2.38 5.04 8.52
N ALA A 173 -3.56 4.48 8.23
CA ALA A 173 -4.83 5.17 8.40
C ALA A 173 -5.13 5.55 9.87
N PHE A 174 -4.48 4.88 10.85
CA PHE A 174 -4.56 5.26 12.27
C PHE A 174 -3.67 6.47 12.64
N GLY A 175 -2.83 6.97 11.70
CA GLY A 175 -1.93 8.08 11.97
C GLY A 175 -1.04 7.79 13.18
N PHE A 176 -0.43 6.61 13.20
CA PHE A 176 0.38 6.12 14.32
C PHE A 176 -0.38 6.14 15.66
N GLY A 177 -1.66 5.76 15.65
CA GLY A 177 -2.55 5.75 16.81
C GLY A 177 -3.08 7.12 17.23
N GLN A 178 -2.82 8.17 16.48
CA GLN A 178 -3.11 9.56 16.88
C GLN A 178 -4.10 10.30 15.96
N VAL A 179 -4.60 9.67 14.90
CA VAL A 179 -5.49 10.32 13.91
C VAL A 179 -6.75 10.92 14.54
N HIS A 180 -7.25 10.34 15.63
CA HIS A 180 -8.45 10.78 16.36
C HIS A 180 -8.22 11.97 17.29
N LEU A 181 -6.96 12.28 17.64
CA LEU A 181 -6.64 13.37 18.56
C LEU A 181 -6.73 14.73 17.85
N PRO A 182 -7.22 15.79 18.53
CA PRO A 182 -7.25 17.13 17.95
C PRO A 182 -5.84 17.67 17.70
N GLY A 183 -5.71 18.57 16.71
CA GLY A 183 -4.43 19.16 16.32
C GLY A 183 -3.54 18.14 15.60
N GLY A 184 -2.23 18.35 15.70
CA GLY A 184 -1.19 17.53 15.04
C GLY A 184 -0.49 18.28 13.91
N ASP A 185 0.48 17.60 13.30
CA ASP A 185 1.20 18.10 12.13
C ASP A 185 0.37 17.95 10.83
N GLU A 186 0.94 18.40 9.72
CA GLU A 186 0.31 18.35 8.42
C GLU A 186 0.05 16.90 7.95
N ASN A 187 0.90 15.94 8.33
CA ASN A 187 0.71 14.52 8.01
C ASN A 187 -0.55 13.97 8.66
N ARG A 188 -0.75 14.26 9.96
CA ARG A 188 -1.95 13.83 10.68
C ARG A 188 -3.20 14.51 10.15
N ALA A 189 -3.11 15.78 9.80
CA ALA A 189 -4.21 16.53 9.18
C ALA A 189 -4.58 15.91 7.82
N GLY A 190 -3.59 15.56 7.00
CA GLY A 190 -3.77 14.89 5.70
C GLY A 190 -4.46 13.53 5.85
N LEU A 191 -3.99 12.67 6.77
CA LEU A 191 -4.60 11.36 7.03
C LEU A 191 -6.04 11.49 7.56
N ARG A 192 -6.31 12.43 8.46
CA ARG A 192 -7.67 12.67 8.96
C ARG A 192 -8.60 13.07 7.82
N LYS A 193 -8.18 14.04 7.01
CA LYS A 193 -8.95 14.51 5.86
C LYS A 193 -9.20 13.38 4.85
N PHE A 194 -8.18 12.57 4.57
CA PHE A 194 -8.31 11.39 3.72
C PHE A 194 -9.36 10.42 4.25
N ASN A 195 -9.27 10.01 5.52
CA ASN A 195 -10.21 9.09 6.15
C ASN A 195 -11.65 9.62 6.11
N GLU A 196 -11.85 10.91 6.38
CA GLU A 196 -13.16 11.56 6.33
C GLU A 196 -13.71 11.60 4.91
N GLN A 197 -12.91 11.94 3.92
CA GLN A 197 -13.31 11.96 2.52
C GLN A 197 -13.62 10.54 2.00
N LEU A 198 -12.80 9.55 2.35
CA LEU A 198 -13.01 8.16 1.97
C LEU A 198 -14.33 7.64 2.54
N ALA A 199 -14.59 7.89 3.84
CA ALA A 199 -15.75 7.35 4.54
C ALA A 199 -17.05 8.11 4.23
N ARG A 200 -17.00 9.43 3.98
CA ARG A 200 -18.17 10.31 3.91
C ARG A 200 -18.32 11.04 2.58
N GLY A 201 -17.33 10.97 1.68
CA GLY A 201 -17.36 11.66 0.38
C GLY A 201 -18.38 11.12 -0.62
N GLY A 202 -19.04 10.01 -0.31
CA GLY A 202 -20.13 9.43 -1.12
C GLY A 202 -19.69 8.73 -2.41
N ARG A 203 -18.37 8.66 -2.68
CA ARG A 203 -17.79 7.96 -3.85
C ARG A 203 -17.41 6.51 -3.52
N PHE A 204 -17.20 6.21 -2.25
CA PHE A 204 -16.75 4.92 -1.76
C PHE A 204 -17.64 4.40 -0.64
N ARG A 205 -17.82 3.07 -0.58
CA ARG A 205 -18.20 2.39 0.65
C ARG A 205 -16.92 1.92 1.34
N ALA A 206 -16.65 2.45 2.53
CA ALA A 206 -15.35 2.31 3.15
C ALA A 206 -15.40 1.66 4.54
N THR A 207 -14.28 1.07 4.91
CA THR A 207 -13.99 0.52 6.23
C THR A 207 -12.51 0.68 6.55
N MET A 208 -12.11 0.20 7.71
CA MET A 208 -10.72 0.17 8.14
C MET A 208 -10.39 -1.21 8.69
N LEU A 209 -9.37 -1.85 8.15
CA LEU A 209 -8.84 -3.11 8.67
C LEU A 209 -7.94 -2.79 9.86
N PRO A 210 -8.18 -3.39 11.04
CA PRO A 210 -7.46 -3.05 12.26
C PRO A 210 -6.09 -3.73 12.33
N THR A 211 -5.24 -3.48 11.34
CA THR A 211 -3.82 -3.85 11.38
C THR A 211 -3.06 -2.91 12.32
N ALA A 212 -1.77 -3.13 12.55
CA ALA A 212 -1.00 -2.36 13.52
C ALA A 212 -1.05 -0.84 13.26
N GLU A 213 -1.00 -0.43 11.98
CA GLU A 213 -1.02 0.98 11.57
C GLU A 213 -2.36 1.42 10.95
N GLY A 214 -3.29 0.48 10.78
CA GLY A 214 -4.59 0.68 10.16
C GLY A 214 -4.50 0.74 8.64
N LEU A 215 -5.14 -0.21 7.97
CA LEU A 215 -5.27 -0.23 6.52
C LEU A 215 -6.68 0.24 6.14
N ALA A 216 -6.81 1.48 5.67
CA ALA A 216 -8.10 1.96 5.17
C ALA A 216 -8.43 1.26 3.84
N MET A 217 -9.70 0.91 3.66
CA MET A 217 -10.21 0.25 2.47
C MET A 217 -11.52 0.90 2.02
N GLY A 218 -11.62 1.23 0.74
CA GLY A 218 -12.83 1.72 0.10
C GLY A 218 -13.13 0.99 -1.19
N VAL A 219 -14.39 0.61 -1.39
CA VAL A 219 -14.90 0.12 -2.68
C VAL A 219 -15.61 1.26 -3.37
N LYS A 220 -15.23 1.57 -4.62
CA LYS A 220 -15.88 2.62 -5.40
C LYS A 220 -17.31 2.22 -5.76
N ILE A 221 -18.27 3.08 -5.47
CA ILE A 221 -19.70 2.83 -5.69
C ILE A 221 -20.30 3.72 -6.80
N ARG A 222 -19.57 4.77 -7.20
CA ARG A 222 -19.94 5.68 -8.31
C ARG A 222 -18.82 6.64 -8.66
#